data_98ab1af407f258be4bac212da15f0a57
#
_entry.id   98ab1af407f258be4bac212da15f0a57
#
_cell.length_a   1.000
_cell.length_b   1.000
_cell.length_c   1.000
_cell.angle_alpha   90.00
_cell.angle_beta   90.00
_cell.angle_gamma   90.00
#
_symmetry.space_group_name_H-M   'P 1'
#
loop_
_entity.id
_entity.type
_entity.pdbx_description
1 polymer ?
#
loop_
_entity_poly.entity_id
_entity_poly.type
_entity_poly.pdbx_seq_one_letter_code
_entity_poly.pdbx_strand_id
1 'polypeptide(L)'
;MTKTFVGGEVYLPEEIANTTVTVANGVIVEIGGPVQGSEISAHGKILAPAIIDVHGDAFERQIMPRAGVYFPTEIALIDTDRQLAANGIATAYHAITLGWEPGLRNVARGRELIQSIQCLAPRLAVENRVQLRWETFAFEALDVIKWALEGPLLPSVAFNDHTSMTMRAYHVPVQEREFELSPDFSIAALDDERMKKRTVSKAQRAGL
;
A
#
# COMPACT_ATOMS: atom_id res chain seq x y z
N MET A 1 -23.23 20.15 -5.58
CA MET A 1 -23.99 19.50 -6.68
C MET A 1 -24.63 18.24 -6.10
N THR A 2 -25.96 18.10 -6.29
CA THR A 2 -26.71 16.94 -5.75
C THR A 2 -27.04 15.96 -6.87
N LYS A 3 -26.90 14.66 -6.59
CA LYS A 3 -27.18 13.55 -7.51
C LYS A 3 -27.88 12.44 -6.76
N THR A 4 -28.89 11.79 -7.39
CA THR A 4 -29.58 10.62 -6.84
C THR A 4 -29.37 9.43 -7.75
N PHE A 5 -28.84 8.34 -7.22
CA PHE A 5 -28.74 7.04 -7.91
C PHE A 5 -30.04 6.29 -7.74
N VAL A 6 -30.57 5.73 -8.85
CA VAL A 6 -31.86 5.04 -8.89
C VAL A 6 -31.82 3.73 -9.63
N GLY A 7 -32.64 2.76 -9.23
CA GLY A 7 -32.89 1.52 -9.95
C GLY A 7 -31.78 0.46 -9.90
N GLY A 8 -30.85 0.58 -8.96
CA GLY A 8 -29.81 -0.41 -8.69
C GLY A 8 -30.01 -1.13 -7.37
N GLU A 9 -29.30 -2.24 -7.19
CA GLU A 9 -29.16 -2.90 -5.90
C GLU A 9 -28.14 -2.14 -5.04
N VAL A 10 -28.53 -1.70 -3.86
CA VAL A 10 -27.67 -0.95 -2.92
C VAL A 10 -27.25 -1.87 -1.79
N TYR A 11 -25.97 -2.03 -1.59
CA TYR A 11 -25.37 -2.75 -0.47
C TYR A 11 -25.35 -1.87 0.76
N LEU A 12 -26.25 -2.17 1.70
CA LEU A 12 -26.33 -1.55 3.00
C LEU A 12 -25.69 -2.46 4.07
N PRO A 13 -25.40 -1.95 5.27
CA PRO A 13 -24.72 -2.74 6.30
C PRO A 13 -25.44 -4.05 6.69
N GLU A 14 -26.78 -4.06 6.64
CA GLU A 14 -27.60 -5.19 7.09
C GLU A 14 -28.38 -5.89 5.98
N GLU A 15 -28.50 -5.27 4.80
CA GLU A 15 -29.29 -5.82 3.71
C GLU A 15 -28.82 -5.33 2.34
N ILE A 16 -29.31 -6.01 1.29
CA ILE A 16 -29.23 -5.51 -0.09
C ILE A 16 -30.65 -5.06 -0.47
N ALA A 17 -30.78 -3.78 -0.77
CA ALA A 17 -32.08 -3.18 -1.05
C ALA A 17 -32.12 -2.51 -2.43
N ASN A 18 -33.26 -2.59 -3.11
CA ASN A 18 -33.52 -1.77 -4.29
C ASN A 18 -34.05 -0.42 -3.81
N THR A 19 -33.16 0.54 -3.64
CA THR A 19 -33.47 1.84 -3.05
C THR A 19 -32.69 2.96 -3.74
N THR A 20 -32.97 4.20 -3.40
CA THR A 20 -32.28 5.38 -3.90
C THR A 20 -31.14 5.78 -2.97
N VAL A 21 -30.07 6.37 -3.52
CA VAL A 21 -28.99 6.99 -2.72
C VAL A 21 -28.75 8.39 -3.26
N THR A 22 -28.95 9.38 -2.42
CA THR A 22 -28.70 10.79 -2.74
C THR A 22 -27.36 11.25 -2.17
N VAL A 23 -26.52 11.80 -3.04
CA VAL A 23 -25.21 12.35 -2.72
C VAL A 23 -25.20 13.85 -2.98
N ALA A 24 -24.78 14.63 -2.01
CA ALA A 24 -24.57 16.06 -2.13
C ALA A 24 -23.16 16.44 -1.66
N ASN A 25 -22.43 17.16 -2.50
CA ASN A 25 -21.06 17.62 -2.20
C ASN A 25 -20.10 16.50 -1.73
N GLY A 26 -20.21 15.32 -2.36
CA GLY A 26 -19.36 14.17 -2.04
C GLY A 26 -19.79 13.35 -0.81
N VAL A 27 -20.92 13.69 -0.18
CA VAL A 27 -21.45 13.01 1.00
C VAL A 27 -22.79 12.37 0.70
N ILE A 28 -23.04 11.14 1.16
CA ILE A 28 -24.37 10.52 1.15
C ILE A 28 -25.24 11.29 2.16
N VAL A 29 -26.32 11.91 1.68
CA VAL A 29 -27.22 12.71 2.52
C VAL A 29 -28.54 12.02 2.78
N GLU A 30 -28.94 11.07 1.93
CA GLU A 30 -30.21 10.34 2.09
C GLU A 30 -30.16 8.97 1.40
N ILE A 31 -30.82 7.98 2.00
CA ILE A 31 -31.05 6.66 1.46
C ILE A 31 -32.57 6.39 1.52
N GLY A 32 -33.17 5.98 0.40
CA GLY A 32 -34.60 5.65 0.33
C GLY A 32 -35.54 6.85 0.12
N GLY A 33 -35.01 8.03 -0.12
CA GLY A 33 -35.81 9.25 -0.36
C GLY A 33 -36.17 9.48 -1.83
N PRO A 34 -36.93 10.55 -2.12
CA PRO A 34 -37.26 10.95 -3.48
C PRO A 34 -36.01 11.42 -4.26
N VAL A 35 -36.09 11.41 -5.58
CA VAL A 35 -35.01 11.92 -6.44
C VAL A 35 -34.77 13.40 -6.17
N GLN A 36 -33.53 13.75 -5.90
CA GLN A 36 -33.06 15.11 -5.68
C GLN A 36 -31.89 15.41 -6.63
N GLY A 37 -31.92 16.58 -7.26
CA GLY A 37 -30.90 17.01 -8.19
C GLY A 37 -30.90 16.17 -9.48
N SER A 38 -29.69 15.79 -9.95
CA SER A 38 -29.57 15.00 -11.16
C SER A 38 -29.77 13.50 -10.89
N GLU A 39 -30.64 12.86 -11.66
CA GLU A 39 -30.82 11.41 -11.61
C GLU A 39 -29.68 10.67 -12.31
N ILE A 40 -29.15 9.62 -11.66
CA ILE A 40 -28.17 8.70 -12.22
C ILE A 40 -28.77 7.29 -12.21
N SER A 41 -28.98 6.74 -13.40
CA SER A 41 -29.48 5.37 -13.53
C SER A 41 -28.44 4.36 -13.11
N ALA A 42 -28.79 3.51 -12.16
CA ALA A 42 -28.02 2.35 -11.71
C ALA A 42 -28.71 1.02 -12.08
N HIS A 43 -29.65 1.04 -13.03
CA HIS A 43 -30.34 -0.18 -13.48
C HIS A 43 -29.36 -1.27 -13.92
N GLY A 44 -29.54 -2.47 -13.37
CA GLY A 44 -28.68 -3.64 -13.62
C GLY A 44 -27.27 -3.51 -13.03
N LYS A 45 -27.07 -2.56 -12.13
CA LYS A 45 -25.79 -2.33 -11.43
C LYS A 45 -25.96 -2.44 -9.93
N ILE A 46 -24.86 -2.68 -9.28
CA ILE A 46 -24.71 -2.68 -7.82
C ILE A 46 -24.10 -1.35 -7.40
N LEU A 47 -24.70 -0.70 -6.41
CA LEU A 47 -24.12 0.42 -5.69
C LEU A 47 -23.61 -0.08 -4.35
N ALA A 48 -22.32 -0.05 -4.17
CA ALA A 48 -21.65 -0.54 -2.95
C ALA A 48 -20.61 0.46 -2.49
N PRO A 49 -20.16 0.39 -1.23
CA PRO A 49 -18.95 1.07 -0.80
C PRO A 49 -17.78 0.73 -1.71
N ALA A 50 -16.96 1.71 -2.03
CA ALA A 50 -15.78 1.48 -2.84
C ALA A 50 -14.77 0.57 -2.11
N ILE A 51 -14.00 -0.20 -2.87
CA ILE A 51 -13.00 -1.12 -2.32
C ILE A 51 -11.84 -0.31 -1.73
N ILE A 52 -11.45 -0.68 -0.51
CA ILE A 52 -10.25 -0.17 0.15
C ILE A 52 -9.26 -1.31 0.25
N ASP A 53 -8.12 -1.18 -0.44
CA ASP A 53 -6.99 -2.10 -0.30
C ASP A 53 -6.10 -1.62 0.85
N VAL A 54 -6.07 -2.37 1.93
CA VAL A 54 -5.34 -2.00 3.16
C VAL A 54 -3.89 -2.49 3.19
N HIS A 55 -3.46 -3.27 2.19
CA HIS A 55 -2.12 -3.86 2.14
C HIS A 55 -1.74 -4.26 0.71
N GLY A 56 -1.47 -3.27 -0.14
CA GLY A 56 -1.09 -3.49 -1.54
C GLY A 56 0.41 -3.33 -1.77
N ASP A 57 1.03 -4.26 -2.49
CA ASP A 57 2.42 -4.18 -2.96
C ASP A 57 2.54 -4.20 -4.49
N ALA A 58 1.43 -3.97 -5.19
CA ALA A 58 1.36 -4.00 -6.66
C ALA A 58 2.36 -3.03 -7.33
N PHE A 59 2.68 -1.91 -6.68
CA PHE A 59 3.65 -0.93 -7.16
C PHE A 59 5.06 -1.52 -7.35
N GLU A 60 5.46 -2.51 -6.56
CA GLU A 60 6.78 -3.15 -6.67
C GLU A 60 6.95 -3.80 -8.05
N ARG A 61 5.91 -4.47 -8.53
CA ARG A 61 5.91 -5.09 -9.86
C ARG A 61 5.96 -4.06 -10.98
N GLN A 62 5.40 -2.89 -10.78
CA GLN A 62 5.45 -1.81 -11.75
C GLN A 62 6.83 -1.13 -11.76
N ILE A 63 7.47 -1.01 -10.60
CA ILE A 63 8.84 -0.46 -10.51
C ILE A 63 9.85 -1.45 -11.09
N MET A 64 9.74 -2.74 -10.75
CA MET A 64 10.65 -3.79 -11.22
C MET A 64 9.84 -4.94 -11.83
N PRO A 65 9.37 -4.80 -13.09
CA PRO A 65 8.53 -5.80 -13.75
C PRO A 65 9.25 -7.12 -14.01
N ARG A 66 10.57 -7.10 -14.00
CA ARG A 66 11.43 -8.29 -14.05
C ARG A 66 12.79 -7.99 -13.43
N ALA A 67 13.51 -9.02 -13.07
CA ALA A 67 14.83 -8.94 -12.45
C ALA A 67 15.77 -7.94 -13.15
N GLY A 68 16.29 -6.97 -12.39
CA GLY A 68 17.28 -5.99 -12.87
C GLY A 68 16.75 -4.93 -13.82
N VAL A 69 15.45 -4.88 -14.10
CA VAL A 69 14.84 -3.85 -14.97
C VAL A 69 13.95 -2.94 -14.13
N TYR A 70 14.34 -1.68 -14.05
CA TYR A 70 13.65 -0.68 -13.26
C TYR A 70 12.99 0.37 -14.13
N PHE A 71 11.73 0.69 -13.85
CA PHE A 71 11.05 1.86 -14.37
C PHE A 71 11.20 3.04 -13.39
N PRO A 72 11.13 4.27 -13.89
CA PRO A 72 11.04 5.45 -13.04
C PRO A 72 9.88 5.31 -12.05
N THR A 73 10.13 5.57 -10.76
CA THR A 73 9.18 5.40 -9.66
C THR A 73 7.84 6.10 -9.93
N GLU A 74 7.87 7.32 -10.44
CA GLU A 74 6.67 8.10 -10.73
C GLU A 74 5.79 7.47 -11.82
N ILE A 75 6.41 6.94 -12.88
CA ILE A 75 5.69 6.25 -13.95
C ILE A 75 5.03 4.98 -13.42
N ALA A 76 5.78 4.21 -12.63
CA ALA A 76 5.28 2.98 -12.02
C ALA A 76 4.11 3.25 -11.06
N LEU A 77 4.18 4.31 -10.25
CA LEU A 77 3.10 4.71 -9.35
C LEU A 77 1.85 5.18 -10.11
N ILE A 78 2.00 5.95 -11.19
CA ILE A 78 0.87 6.37 -12.03
C ILE A 78 0.21 5.16 -12.70
N ASP A 79 0.98 4.19 -13.18
CA ASP A 79 0.44 2.98 -13.77
C ASP A 79 -0.27 2.10 -12.73
N THR A 80 0.31 1.98 -11.53
CA THR A 80 -0.34 1.32 -10.38
C THR A 80 -1.69 1.97 -10.05
N ASP A 81 -1.74 3.29 -9.93
CA ASP A 81 -2.96 4.06 -9.66
C ASP A 81 -4.06 3.78 -10.69
N ARG A 82 -3.71 3.77 -11.98
CA ARG A 82 -4.65 3.45 -13.06
C ARG A 82 -5.18 2.03 -12.97
N GLN A 83 -4.34 1.07 -12.64
CA GLN A 83 -4.77 -0.32 -12.47
C GLN A 83 -5.69 -0.48 -11.25
N LEU A 84 -5.38 0.18 -10.13
CA LEU A 84 -6.24 0.21 -8.95
C LEU A 84 -7.62 0.79 -9.28
N ALA A 85 -7.65 1.96 -9.93
CA ALA A 85 -8.90 2.59 -10.36
C ALA A 85 -9.72 1.72 -11.32
N ALA A 86 -9.07 1.07 -12.29
CA ALA A 86 -9.71 0.17 -13.24
C ALA A 86 -10.33 -1.07 -12.58
N ASN A 87 -9.83 -1.47 -11.40
CA ASN A 87 -10.36 -2.57 -10.59
C ASN A 87 -11.34 -2.11 -9.48
N GLY A 88 -11.77 -0.85 -9.50
CA GLY A 88 -12.76 -0.33 -8.55
C GLY A 88 -12.22 -0.04 -7.15
N ILE A 89 -10.91 0.02 -6.98
CA ILE A 89 -10.27 0.41 -5.71
C ILE A 89 -10.27 1.93 -5.64
N ALA A 90 -10.84 2.48 -4.58
CA ALA A 90 -10.89 3.93 -4.36
C ALA A 90 -9.82 4.43 -3.39
N THR A 91 -9.34 3.56 -2.49
CA THR A 91 -8.26 3.87 -1.55
C THR A 91 -7.32 2.68 -1.50
N ALA A 92 -6.02 2.92 -1.61
CA ALA A 92 -5.00 1.88 -1.49
C ALA A 92 -3.90 2.30 -0.52
N TYR A 93 -3.58 1.39 0.41
CA TYR A 93 -2.42 1.52 1.28
C TYR A 93 -1.24 0.78 0.67
N HIS A 94 -0.30 1.51 0.12
CA HIS A 94 0.94 0.94 -0.41
C HIS A 94 1.81 0.43 0.73
N ALA A 95 2.02 -0.87 0.76
CA ALA A 95 2.75 -1.57 1.82
C ALA A 95 4.27 -1.43 1.61
N ILE A 96 4.81 -0.26 1.93
CA ILE A 96 6.23 0.08 1.71
C ILE A 96 7.08 -0.55 2.81
N THR A 97 7.93 -1.49 2.44
CA THR A 97 8.86 -2.11 3.37
C THR A 97 10.03 -1.18 3.67
N LEU A 98 10.31 -1.01 4.95
CA LEU A 98 11.46 -0.26 5.47
C LEU A 98 12.40 -1.25 6.14
N GLY A 99 13.23 -1.86 5.35
CA GLY A 99 14.20 -2.87 5.74
C GLY A 99 15.64 -2.40 5.54
N TRP A 100 16.57 -3.17 6.04
CA TRP A 100 18.00 -2.97 5.89
C TRP A 100 18.58 -3.70 4.67
N GLU A 101 17.81 -4.60 4.08
CA GLU A 101 18.21 -5.39 2.91
C GLU A 101 18.35 -4.51 1.65
N PRO A 102 19.25 -4.86 0.73
CA PRO A 102 19.35 -4.15 -0.55
C PRO A 102 18.11 -4.38 -1.43
N GLY A 103 17.93 -3.55 -2.45
CA GLY A 103 16.82 -3.67 -3.41
C GLY A 103 15.68 -2.70 -3.14
N LEU A 104 14.47 -3.05 -3.54
CA LEU A 104 13.28 -2.17 -3.46
C LEU A 104 12.84 -1.88 -2.02
N ARG A 105 13.14 -2.79 -1.09
CA ARG A 105 12.62 -2.79 0.27
C ARG A 105 13.57 -2.19 1.31
N ASN A 106 14.53 -1.37 0.88
CA ASN A 106 15.41 -0.67 1.79
C ASN A 106 14.84 0.69 2.23
N VAL A 107 15.39 1.23 3.31
CA VAL A 107 14.92 2.49 3.94
C VAL A 107 15.00 3.68 2.98
N ALA A 108 16.07 3.80 2.20
CA ALA A 108 16.25 4.92 1.26
C ALA A 108 15.21 4.87 0.15
N ARG A 109 14.95 3.69 -0.41
CA ARG A 109 13.95 3.49 -1.43
C ARG A 109 12.53 3.71 -0.90
N GLY A 110 12.27 3.25 0.32
CA GLY A 110 11.01 3.52 1.00
C GLY A 110 10.72 5.01 1.16
N ARG A 111 11.74 5.80 1.55
CA ARG A 111 11.61 7.27 1.63
C ARG A 111 11.31 7.90 0.27
N GLU A 112 12.00 7.49 -0.78
CA GLU A 112 11.75 7.96 -2.15
C GLU A 112 10.31 7.68 -2.59
N LEU A 113 9.81 6.47 -2.35
CA LEU A 113 8.44 6.07 -2.67
C LEU A 113 7.41 6.94 -1.95
N ILE A 114 7.57 7.16 -0.65
CA ILE A 114 6.68 8.01 0.14
C ILE A 114 6.66 9.43 -0.42
N GLN A 115 7.83 10.01 -0.74
CA GLN A 115 7.94 11.33 -1.34
C GLN A 115 7.25 11.39 -2.71
N SER A 116 7.44 10.38 -3.55
CA SER A 116 6.82 10.31 -4.87
C SER A 116 5.29 10.23 -4.77
N ILE A 117 4.74 9.44 -3.85
CA ILE A 117 3.30 9.38 -3.60
C ILE A 117 2.77 10.75 -3.15
N GLN A 118 3.46 11.43 -2.22
CA GLN A 118 3.07 12.77 -1.76
C GLN A 118 3.03 13.78 -2.92
N CYS A 119 4.05 13.79 -3.76
CA CYS A 119 4.14 14.70 -4.89
C CYS A 119 3.09 14.41 -5.98
N LEU A 120 2.76 13.13 -6.18
CA LEU A 120 1.80 12.72 -7.20
C LEU A 120 0.35 12.79 -6.74
N ALA A 121 0.07 12.81 -5.43
CA ALA A 121 -1.27 12.73 -4.87
C ALA A 121 -2.33 13.62 -5.57
N PRO A 122 -2.05 14.90 -5.95
CA PRO A 122 -3.03 15.73 -6.63
C PRO A 122 -3.38 15.27 -8.06
N ARG A 123 -2.61 14.35 -8.63
CA ARG A 123 -2.74 13.86 -10.01
C ARG A 123 -3.24 12.42 -10.10
N LEU A 124 -3.36 11.73 -8.97
CA LEU A 124 -3.79 10.34 -8.89
C LEU A 124 -5.31 10.26 -8.80
N ALA A 125 -5.88 9.18 -9.33
CA ALA A 125 -7.31 8.93 -9.37
C ALA A 125 -7.80 8.24 -8.08
N VAL A 126 -6.94 7.40 -7.48
CA VAL A 126 -7.17 6.66 -6.24
C VAL A 126 -6.58 7.45 -5.07
N GLU A 127 -7.19 7.37 -3.90
CA GLU A 127 -6.56 7.87 -2.67
C GLU A 127 -5.40 6.94 -2.30
N ASN A 128 -4.20 7.33 -2.70
CA ASN A 128 -2.98 6.57 -2.44
C ASN A 128 -2.42 6.92 -1.06
N ARG A 129 -2.53 5.99 -0.14
CA ARG A 129 -2.01 6.05 1.24
C ARG A 129 -0.79 5.15 1.39
N VAL A 130 -0.16 5.18 2.55
CA VAL A 130 1.03 4.39 2.86
C VAL A 130 0.83 3.54 4.10
N GLN A 131 1.22 2.29 4.02
CA GLN A 131 1.47 1.44 5.16
C GLN A 131 2.98 1.25 5.30
N LEU A 132 3.55 1.74 6.39
CA LEU A 132 4.98 1.58 6.70
C LEU A 132 5.20 0.18 7.27
N ARG A 133 5.75 -0.72 6.47
CA ARG A 133 6.11 -2.07 6.90
C ARG A 133 7.51 -2.02 7.49
N TRP A 134 7.59 -1.75 8.77
CA TRP A 134 8.86 -1.68 9.46
C TRP A 134 9.39 -3.07 9.79
N GLU A 135 10.53 -3.41 9.21
CA GLU A 135 11.32 -4.55 9.66
C GLU A 135 11.91 -4.21 11.04
N THR A 136 11.47 -4.91 12.08
CA THR A 136 11.78 -4.56 13.48
C THR A 136 13.26 -4.65 13.84
N PHE A 137 14.09 -5.17 12.94
CA PHE A 137 15.55 -5.19 13.04
C PHE A 137 16.23 -4.03 12.31
N ALA A 138 15.49 -3.21 11.56
CA ALA A 138 15.99 -2.06 10.82
C ALA A 138 15.78 -0.77 11.64
N PHE A 139 16.62 -0.53 12.64
CA PHE A 139 16.52 0.68 13.47
C PHE A 139 16.82 1.96 12.69
N GLU A 140 17.57 1.87 11.60
CA GLU A 140 17.79 2.94 10.64
C GLU A 140 16.53 3.46 9.98
N ALA A 141 15.42 2.71 10.04
CA ALA A 141 14.12 3.12 9.51
C ALA A 141 13.38 4.12 10.41
N LEU A 142 13.74 4.22 11.70
CA LEU A 142 12.99 5.01 12.67
C LEU A 142 12.85 6.49 12.29
N ASP A 143 13.90 7.10 11.73
CA ASP A 143 13.85 8.50 11.32
C ASP A 143 12.91 8.71 10.12
N VAL A 144 12.87 7.75 9.18
CA VAL A 144 11.93 7.79 8.05
C VAL A 144 10.50 7.57 8.53
N ILE A 145 10.29 6.66 9.49
CA ILE A 145 8.97 6.41 10.08
C ILE A 145 8.45 7.66 10.77
N LYS A 146 9.25 8.29 11.64
CA LYS A 146 8.86 9.54 12.33
C LYS A 146 8.51 10.63 11.33
N TRP A 147 9.40 10.87 10.36
CA TRP A 147 9.17 11.85 9.30
C TRP A 147 7.87 11.57 8.51
N ALA A 148 7.60 10.31 8.17
CA ALA A 148 6.39 9.95 7.42
C ALA A 148 5.11 10.13 8.25
N LEU A 149 5.15 9.83 9.56
CA LEU A 149 4.02 10.03 10.49
C LEU A 149 3.66 11.50 10.70
N GLU A 150 4.63 12.40 10.58
CA GLU A 150 4.43 13.86 10.62
C GLU A 150 3.95 14.42 9.27
N GLY A 151 3.98 13.61 8.22
CA GLY A 151 3.65 13.99 6.85
C GLY A 151 2.14 13.94 6.54
N PRO A 152 1.75 14.42 5.35
CA PRO A 152 0.33 14.57 4.97
C PRO A 152 -0.38 13.25 4.64
N LEU A 153 0.33 12.15 4.42
CA LEU A 153 -0.26 10.86 4.01
C LEU A 153 -0.89 10.07 5.15
N LEU A 154 -0.68 10.45 6.41
CA LEU A 154 -1.21 9.79 7.60
C LEU A 154 -1.02 8.26 7.54
N PRO A 155 0.20 7.75 7.48
CA PRO A 155 0.45 6.35 7.25
C PRO A 155 0.04 5.47 8.44
N SER A 156 -0.30 4.21 8.16
CA SER A 156 -0.34 3.16 9.16
C SER A 156 1.04 2.51 9.32
N VAL A 157 1.30 1.88 10.46
CA VAL A 157 2.56 1.16 10.71
C VAL A 157 2.26 -0.32 10.94
N ALA A 158 2.97 -1.17 10.20
CA ALA A 158 2.96 -2.61 10.40
C ALA A 158 4.35 -3.08 10.87
N PHE A 159 4.37 -3.83 11.97
CA PHE A 159 5.60 -4.40 12.51
C PHE A 159 5.87 -5.75 11.87
N ASN A 160 6.98 -5.88 11.17
CA ASN A 160 7.37 -7.08 10.44
C ASN A 160 8.65 -7.69 11.03
N ASP A 161 8.73 -9.00 10.99
CA ASP A 161 9.91 -9.77 11.35
C ASP A 161 10.18 -10.85 10.29
N HIS A 162 10.49 -10.43 9.08
CA HIS A 162 10.90 -11.37 8.02
C HIS A 162 12.28 -11.96 8.28
N THR A 163 13.17 -11.23 8.94
CA THR A 163 14.49 -11.71 9.30
C THR A 163 14.44 -12.98 10.14
N SER A 164 13.64 -12.99 11.23
CA SER A 164 13.47 -14.20 12.06
C SER A 164 12.73 -15.31 11.33
N MET A 165 11.74 -14.97 10.51
CA MET A 165 11.00 -15.96 9.70
C MET A 165 11.90 -16.66 8.70
N THR A 166 12.71 -15.92 7.96
CA THR A 166 13.64 -16.48 6.97
C THR A 166 14.68 -17.41 7.61
N MET A 167 15.12 -17.05 8.83
CA MET A 167 16.07 -17.88 9.57
C MET A 167 15.46 -19.15 10.20
N ARG A 168 14.14 -19.15 10.43
CA ARG A 168 13.43 -20.33 10.95
C ARG A 168 12.95 -21.28 9.87
N ALA A 169 12.68 -20.76 8.69
CA ALA A 169 12.16 -21.53 7.58
C ALA A 169 13.31 -22.24 6.85
N TYR A 170 13.69 -23.40 7.36
CA TYR A 170 14.69 -24.27 6.75
C TYR A 170 14.38 -24.67 5.29
N HIS A 171 13.24 -24.26 4.74
CA HIS A 171 12.74 -24.74 3.46
C HIS A 171 12.08 -23.68 2.56
N VAL A 172 12.00 -22.43 2.98
CA VAL A 172 11.61 -21.38 2.02
C VAL A 172 12.86 -20.95 1.28
N PRO A 173 12.98 -21.28 -0.01
CA PRO A 173 14.14 -20.87 -0.77
C PRO A 173 14.24 -19.36 -0.73
N VAL A 174 15.35 -18.82 -0.29
CA VAL A 174 15.75 -17.42 -0.47
C VAL A 174 15.71 -17.02 -1.95
N GLN A 175 15.65 -18.01 -2.83
CA GLN A 175 15.57 -17.96 -4.28
C GLN A 175 14.53 -16.99 -4.84
N GLU A 176 13.42 -16.76 -4.17
CA GLU A 176 12.40 -15.82 -4.65
C GLU A 176 12.84 -14.35 -4.57
N ARG A 177 13.92 -14.04 -3.83
CA ARG A 177 14.47 -12.69 -3.71
C ARG A 177 15.84 -12.52 -4.37
N GLU A 178 16.40 -13.55 -4.95
CA GLU A 178 17.70 -13.44 -5.64
C GLU A 178 17.68 -12.37 -6.73
N PHE A 179 16.54 -12.14 -7.35
CA PHE A 179 16.37 -11.12 -8.36
C PHE A 179 16.39 -9.68 -7.82
N GLU A 180 16.16 -9.47 -6.50
CA GLU A 180 16.23 -8.16 -5.85
C GLU A 180 17.66 -7.82 -5.43
N LEU A 181 18.55 -8.79 -5.39
CA LEU A 181 19.93 -8.61 -4.96
C LEU A 181 20.81 -8.14 -6.12
N SER A 182 21.76 -7.27 -5.80
CA SER A 182 22.84 -6.95 -6.74
C SER A 182 23.61 -8.22 -7.10
N PRO A 183 24.13 -8.34 -8.34
CA PRO A 183 25.00 -9.47 -8.74
C PRO A 183 26.19 -9.71 -7.81
N ASP A 184 26.61 -8.67 -7.08
CA ASP A 184 27.73 -8.71 -6.13
C ASP A 184 27.32 -9.21 -4.74
N PHE A 185 26.04 -9.52 -4.52
CA PHE A 185 25.51 -9.91 -3.21
C PHE A 185 25.27 -11.43 -3.18
N SER A 186 26.08 -12.16 -2.41
CA SER A 186 25.85 -13.59 -2.22
C SER A 186 24.80 -13.84 -1.13
N ILE A 187 24.02 -14.92 -1.27
CA ILE A 187 23.04 -15.36 -0.26
C ILE A 187 23.72 -15.62 1.09
N ALA A 188 24.91 -16.22 1.08
CA ALA A 188 25.68 -16.47 2.30
C ALA A 188 26.06 -15.17 3.02
N ALA A 189 26.47 -14.14 2.29
CA ALA A 189 26.78 -12.83 2.86
C ALA A 189 25.52 -12.15 3.42
N LEU A 190 24.37 -12.31 2.78
CA LEU A 190 23.09 -11.79 3.26
C LEU A 190 22.66 -12.47 4.57
N ASP A 191 22.81 -13.79 4.67
CA ASP A 191 22.47 -14.54 5.89
C ASP A 191 23.39 -14.17 7.06
N ASP A 192 24.67 -13.95 6.80
CA ASP A 192 25.62 -13.45 7.79
C ASP A 192 25.22 -12.04 8.30
N GLU A 193 24.84 -11.15 7.40
CA GLU A 193 24.35 -9.82 7.78
C GLU A 193 23.04 -9.88 8.57
N ARG A 194 22.10 -10.75 8.18
CA ARG A 194 20.87 -10.99 8.93
C ARG A 194 21.16 -11.45 10.36
N MET A 195 22.11 -12.37 10.53
CA MET A 195 22.52 -12.88 11.84
C MET A 195 23.12 -11.78 12.69
N LYS A 196 24.02 -10.95 12.13
CA LYS A 196 24.62 -9.81 12.82
C LYS A 196 23.55 -8.79 13.24
N LYS A 197 22.67 -8.38 12.31
CA LYS A 197 21.58 -7.44 12.59
C LYS A 197 20.65 -7.95 13.68
N ARG A 198 20.27 -9.23 13.64
CA ARG A 198 19.46 -9.86 14.68
C ARG A 198 20.13 -9.81 16.05
N THR A 199 21.40 -10.10 16.13
CA THR A 199 22.16 -10.08 17.40
C THR A 199 22.25 -8.67 17.96
N VAL A 200 22.62 -7.70 17.14
CA VAL A 200 22.72 -6.28 17.53
C VAL A 200 21.35 -5.74 17.96
N SER A 201 20.31 -5.97 17.17
CA SER A 201 18.96 -5.50 17.49
C SER A 201 18.40 -6.11 18.76
N LYS A 202 18.71 -7.38 19.04
CA LYS A 202 18.30 -8.04 20.29
C LYS A 202 18.96 -7.36 21.49
N ALA A 203 20.25 -7.02 21.39
CA ALA A 203 20.97 -6.29 22.43
C ALA A 203 20.43 -4.86 22.62
N GLN A 204 20.13 -4.15 21.54
CA GLN A 204 19.55 -2.81 21.59
C GLN A 204 18.16 -2.79 22.24
N ARG A 205 17.30 -3.76 21.93
CA ARG A 205 15.97 -3.89 22.55
C ARG A 205 16.02 -4.26 24.03
N ALA A 206 17.06 -4.99 24.46
CA ALA A 206 17.25 -5.32 25.86
C ALA A 206 17.77 -4.14 26.69
N GLY A 207 18.25 -3.08 26.05
CA GLY A 207 18.72 -1.83 26.68
C GLY A 207 17.67 -0.70 26.66
N LEU A 208 16.49 -0.94 26.09
CA LEU A 208 15.33 -0.04 26.10
C LEU A 208 14.37 -0.43 27.23
#